data_bc1aa2320ef62be040fff739f80a416d
#
_entry.id   bc1aa2320ef62be040fff739f80a416d
#
_cell.length_a   1.000
_cell.length_b   1.000
_cell.length_c   1.000
_cell.angle_alpha   90.00
_cell.angle_beta   90.00
_cell.angle_gamma   90.00
#
_symmetry.space_group_name_H-M   'P 1'
#
loop_
_entity.id
_entity.type
_entity.pdbx_description
1 polymer ?
#
loop_
_entity_poly.entity_id
_entity_poly.type
_entity_poly.pdbx_seq_one_letter_code
_entity_poly.pdbx_strand_id
1 'polypeptide(L)'
;MLNAFLVALAVFICVGGGELLGFTMLNRPIVIGPLVGLFLGDLHTGVIIGASLEAVFMGVVNIGGASAAEPGIATAVGTAFAIMLGKGSEVALTLALPIGILGLQIKTVLYIFIVGMFAKKFDQLAAEGKEKQIVALHYGLWAVNWILYSLVAFLGILFGSDAVSALLDAIPDVVMNGLTVCGGLLPAVGM
;
A
#
# COMPACT_ATOMS: atom_id res chain seq x y z
N MET A 1 -14.02 12.21 3.45
CA MET A 1 -13.15 12.21 4.65
C MET A 1 -13.18 10.87 5.39
N LEU A 2 -14.37 10.34 5.76
CA LEU A 2 -14.46 9.05 6.47
C LEU A 2 -13.79 7.91 5.69
N ASN A 3 -14.09 7.77 4.41
CA ASN A 3 -13.52 6.73 3.54
C ASN A 3 -11.98 6.82 3.48
N ALA A 4 -11.44 8.02 3.32
CA ALA A 4 -9.98 8.22 3.31
C ALA A 4 -9.34 7.80 4.65
N PHE A 5 -9.99 8.12 5.77
CA PHE A 5 -9.54 7.71 7.09
C PHE A 5 -9.57 6.18 7.26
N LEU A 6 -10.63 5.52 6.83
CA LEU A 6 -10.76 4.06 6.93
C LEU A 6 -9.70 3.34 6.08
N VAL A 7 -9.40 3.85 4.89
CA VAL A 7 -8.35 3.29 4.04
C VAL A 7 -6.96 3.53 4.64
N ALA A 8 -6.70 4.72 5.18
CA ALA A 8 -5.45 5.00 5.89
C ALA A 8 -5.27 4.09 7.11
N LEU A 9 -6.35 3.80 7.83
CA LEU A 9 -6.37 2.85 8.94
C LEU A 9 -6.05 1.42 8.46
N ALA A 10 -6.61 0.99 7.32
CA ALA A 10 -6.27 -0.29 6.71
C ALA A 10 -4.79 -0.38 6.34
N VAL A 11 -4.22 0.68 5.77
CA VAL A 11 -2.77 0.76 5.48
C VAL A 11 -1.96 0.66 6.77
N PHE A 12 -2.31 1.40 7.80
CA PHE A 12 -1.61 1.35 9.09
C PHE A 12 -1.62 -0.05 9.71
N ILE A 13 -2.78 -0.70 9.75
CA ILE A 13 -2.94 -2.03 10.36
C ILE A 13 -2.24 -3.09 9.52
N CYS A 14 -2.48 -3.12 8.21
CA CYS A 14 -2.00 -4.22 7.37
C CYS A 14 -0.53 -4.07 7.00
N VAL A 15 -0.12 -2.89 6.56
CA VAL A 15 1.26 -2.67 6.12
C VAL A 15 2.17 -2.44 7.33
N GLY A 16 1.77 -1.57 8.25
CA GLY A 16 2.50 -1.31 9.50
C GLY A 16 2.49 -2.52 10.45
N GLY A 17 1.35 -3.19 10.59
CA GLY A 17 1.22 -4.36 11.42
C GLY A 17 2.08 -5.54 10.98
N GLY A 18 2.33 -5.69 9.68
CA GLY A 18 3.24 -6.71 9.15
C GLY A 18 4.67 -6.57 9.64
N GLU A 19 5.13 -5.35 9.94
CA GLU A 19 6.46 -5.11 10.51
C GLU A 19 6.48 -5.27 12.04
N LEU A 20 5.37 -4.95 12.71
CA LEU A 20 5.27 -5.08 14.16
C LEU A 20 5.13 -6.53 14.62
N LEU A 21 4.29 -7.29 13.93
CA LEU A 21 3.90 -8.64 14.30
C LEU A 21 4.72 -9.73 13.60
N GLY A 22 5.68 -9.33 12.74
CA GLY A 22 6.46 -10.23 11.91
C GLY A 22 5.76 -10.61 10.60
N PHE A 23 6.17 -11.69 9.96
CA PHE A 23 5.65 -12.13 8.66
C PHE A 23 4.22 -12.68 8.75
N THR A 24 3.27 -11.82 9.07
CA THR A 24 1.84 -12.18 9.18
C THR A 24 1.12 -12.22 7.84
N MET A 25 1.76 -11.80 6.75
CA MET A 25 1.17 -11.67 5.41
C MET A 25 -0.02 -10.71 5.34
N LEU A 26 -0.23 -9.86 6.36
CA LEU A 26 -1.30 -8.86 6.39
C LEU A 26 -1.16 -7.80 5.30
N ASN A 27 0.06 -7.55 4.85
CA ASN A 27 0.37 -6.61 3.78
C ASN A 27 0.08 -7.14 2.37
N ARG A 28 -0.44 -8.37 2.25
CA ARG A 28 -0.76 -8.95 0.94
C ARG A 28 -2.07 -8.41 0.38
N PRO A 29 -2.16 -8.23 -0.94
CA PRO A 29 -3.39 -7.76 -1.61
C PRO A 29 -4.64 -8.56 -1.26
N ILE A 30 -4.52 -9.88 -1.11
CA ILE A 30 -5.64 -10.76 -0.76
C ILE A 30 -6.24 -10.48 0.62
N VAL A 31 -5.51 -9.79 1.50
CA VAL A 31 -5.99 -9.37 2.83
C VAL A 31 -6.48 -7.92 2.77
N ILE A 32 -5.70 -7.03 2.16
CA ILE A 32 -5.99 -5.59 2.13
C ILE A 32 -7.21 -5.28 1.28
N GLY A 33 -7.35 -5.90 0.11
CA GLY A 33 -8.50 -5.67 -0.78
C GLY A 33 -9.84 -5.90 -0.09
N PRO A 34 -10.09 -7.11 0.48
CA PRO A 34 -11.31 -7.38 1.25
C PRO A 34 -11.51 -6.45 2.46
N LEU A 35 -10.43 -6.10 3.18
CA LEU A 35 -10.53 -5.21 4.33
C LEU A 35 -10.96 -3.80 3.93
N VAL A 36 -10.38 -3.25 2.86
CA VAL A 36 -10.79 -1.96 2.31
C VAL A 36 -12.22 -2.03 1.77
N GLY A 37 -12.57 -3.12 1.06
CA GLY A 37 -13.93 -3.35 0.59
C GLY A 37 -14.94 -3.39 1.74
N LEU A 38 -14.61 -4.07 2.84
CA LEU A 38 -15.45 -4.09 4.04
C LEU A 38 -15.63 -2.69 4.63
N PHE A 39 -14.58 -1.92 4.74
CA PHE A 39 -14.61 -0.55 5.29
C PHE A 39 -15.40 0.42 4.42
N LEU A 40 -15.39 0.23 3.11
CA LEU A 40 -16.12 1.07 2.16
C LEU A 40 -17.52 0.55 1.81
N GLY A 41 -17.93 -0.60 2.36
CA GLY A 41 -19.26 -1.16 2.18
C GLY A 41 -19.45 -2.00 0.91
N ASP A 42 -18.38 -2.33 0.20
CA ASP A 42 -18.39 -3.21 -0.97
C ASP A 42 -17.31 -4.31 -0.85
N LEU A 43 -17.61 -5.27 0.01
CA LEU A 43 -16.73 -6.41 0.25
C LEU A 43 -16.51 -7.26 -1.02
N HIS A 44 -17.56 -7.40 -1.86
CA HIS A 44 -17.49 -8.22 -3.08
C HIS A 44 -16.44 -7.67 -4.05
N THR A 45 -16.51 -6.38 -4.34
CA THR A 45 -15.51 -5.71 -5.20
C THR A 45 -14.12 -5.75 -4.56
N GLY A 46 -14.03 -5.55 -3.24
CA GLY A 46 -12.76 -5.65 -2.51
C GLY A 46 -12.09 -7.02 -2.61
N VAL A 47 -12.87 -8.11 -2.54
CA VAL A 47 -12.36 -9.49 -2.70
C VAL A 47 -11.85 -9.74 -4.12
N ILE A 48 -12.61 -9.32 -5.14
CA ILE A 48 -12.23 -9.50 -6.55
C ILE A 48 -10.92 -8.76 -6.85
N ILE A 49 -10.84 -7.49 -6.42
CA ILE A 49 -9.65 -6.67 -6.64
C ILE A 49 -8.45 -7.24 -5.86
N GLY A 50 -8.65 -7.61 -4.59
CA GLY A 50 -7.62 -8.21 -3.77
C GLY A 50 -7.03 -9.48 -4.39
N ALA A 51 -7.88 -10.37 -4.90
CA ALA A 51 -7.45 -11.60 -5.58
C ALA A 51 -6.71 -11.31 -6.89
N SER A 52 -7.22 -10.37 -7.69
CA SER A 52 -6.58 -9.98 -8.96
C SER A 52 -5.21 -9.35 -8.74
N LEU A 53 -5.10 -8.42 -7.79
CA LEU A 53 -3.83 -7.79 -7.45
C LEU A 53 -2.86 -8.75 -6.74
N GLU A 54 -3.37 -9.70 -5.96
CA GLU A 54 -2.53 -10.77 -5.40
C GLU A 54 -1.81 -11.54 -6.49
N ALA A 55 -2.52 -11.94 -7.54
CA ALA A 55 -1.94 -12.65 -8.66
C ALA A 55 -0.91 -11.79 -9.43
N VAL A 56 -1.16 -10.50 -9.60
CA VAL A 56 -0.21 -9.56 -10.23
C VAL A 56 1.06 -9.38 -9.39
N PHE A 57 0.90 -9.21 -8.07
CA PHE A 57 2.02 -8.96 -7.17
C PHE A 57 2.66 -10.23 -6.61
N MET A 58 2.21 -11.42 -7.00
CA MET A 58 2.77 -12.69 -6.54
C MET A 58 4.25 -12.83 -6.90
N GLY A 59 4.64 -12.31 -8.07
CA GLY A 59 6.03 -12.29 -8.53
C GLY A 59 6.90 -11.16 -7.95
N VAL A 60 6.31 -10.23 -7.18
CA VAL A 60 7.06 -9.15 -6.56
C VAL A 60 7.71 -9.63 -5.27
N VAL A 61 8.94 -10.05 -5.37
CA VAL A 61 9.77 -10.51 -4.24
C VAL A 61 10.88 -9.52 -3.97
N ASN A 62 11.18 -9.31 -2.69
CA ASN A 62 12.32 -8.50 -2.28
C ASN A 62 13.62 -9.28 -2.51
N ILE A 63 14.52 -8.72 -3.31
CA ILE A 63 15.84 -9.31 -3.59
C ILE A 63 16.92 -8.38 -3.04
N GLY A 64 17.68 -8.86 -2.08
CA GLY A 64 18.75 -8.09 -1.46
C GLY A 64 18.29 -6.79 -0.79
N GLY A 65 17.04 -6.74 -0.31
CA GLY A 65 16.46 -5.53 0.29
C GLY A 65 15.84 -4.55 -0.72
N ALA A 66 15.97 -4.79 -2.02
CA ALA A 66 15.28 -4.02 -3.04
C ALA A 66 13.92 -4.62 -3.37
N SER A 67 12.91 -3.77 -3.48
CA SER A 67 11.56 -4.13 -3.92
C SER A 67 11.20 -3.35 -5.19
N ALA A 68 10.41 -3.95 -6.06
CA ALA A 68 9.97 -3.28 -7.29
C ALA A 68 8.78 -2.35 -7.05
N ALA A 69 7.92 -2.69 -6.11
CA ALA A 69 6.72 -1.91 -5.75
C ALA A 69 6.28 -2.25 -4.32
N GLU A 70 5.38 -1.45 -3.76
CA GLU A 70 4.73 -1.72 -2.47
C GLU A 70 3.28 -2.19 -2.71
N PRO A 71 3.03 -3.52 -2.67
CA PRO A 71 1.71 -4.06 -2.99
C PRO A 71 0.61 -3.60 -2.04
N GLY A 72 0.96 -3.38 -0.76
CA GLY A 72 -0.01 -3.02 0.27
C GLY A 72 -0.71 -1.70 -0.02
N ILE A 73 0.05 -0.63 -0.25
CA ILE A 73 -0.53 0.69 -0.55
C ILE A 73 -1.19 0.71 -1.94
N ALA A 74 -0.58 0.01 -2.91
CA ALA A 74 -1.14 -0.14 -4.25
C ALA A 74 -2.56 -0.70 -4.20
N THR A 75 -2.73 -1.78 -3.42
CA THR A 75 -4.04 -2.43 -3.25
C THR A 75 -5.00 -1.57 -2.46
N ALA A 76 -4.57 -0.99 -1.33
CA ALA A 76 -5.46 -0.17 -0.51
C ALA A 76 -6.03 1.01 -1.28
N VAL A 77 -5.16 1.77 -1.96
CA VAL A 77 -5.56 2.97 -2.71
C VAL A 77 -6.28 2.60 -4.00
N GLY A 78 -5.80 1.59 -4.74
CA GLY A 78 -6.43 1.11 -5.97
C GLY A 78 -7.85 0.59 -5.73
N THR A 79 -8.05 -0.23 -4.69
CA THR A 79 -9.37 -0.72 -4.29
C THR A 79 -10.29 0.43 -3.86
N ALA A 80 -9.77 1.39 -3.09
CA ALA A 80 -10.54 2.53 -2.65
C ALA A 80 -11.06 3.37 -3.84
N PHE A 81 -10.20 3.70 -4.80
CA PHE A 81 -10.62 4.44 -5.98
C PHE A 81 -11.61 3.66 -6.85
N ALA A 82 -11.40 2.36 -7.06
CA ALA A 82 -12.33 1.53 -7.82
C ALA A 82 -13.73 1.53 -7.20
N ILE A 83 -13.83 1.35 -5.89
CA ILE A 83 -15.12 1.38 -5.17
C ILE A 83 -15.74 2.79 -5.17
N MET A 84 -14.95 3.83 -4.85
CA MET A 84 -15.45 5.21 -4.74
C MET A 84 -15.93 5.76 -6.08
N LEU A 85 -15.29 5.36 -7.20
CA LEU A 85 -15.65 5.78 -8.54
C LEU A 85 -16.70 4.86 -9.20
N GLY A 86 -17.12 3.78 -8.52
CA GLY A 86 -18.07 2.81 -9.05
C GLY A 86 -17.59 2.10 -10.32
N LYS A 87 -16.26 2.02 -10.50
CA LYS A 87 -15.60 1.38 -11.64
C LYS A 87 -15.09 0.00 -11.21
N GLY A 88 -14.93 -0.91 -12.18
CA GLY A 88 -14.55 -2.30 -11.92
C GLY A 88 -13.09 -2.49 -11.48
N SER A 89 -12.67 -3.74 -11.44
CA SER A 89 -11.30 -4.15 -11.08
C SER A 89 -10.23 -3.61 -12.05
N GLU A 90 -10.61 -3.26 -13.28
CA GLU A 90 -9.72 -2.72 -14.31
C GLU A 90 -9.05 -1.41 -13.85
N VAL A 91 -9.80 -0.56 -13.17
CA VAL A 91 -9.28 0.70 -12.62
C VAL A 91 -8.25 0.43 -11.51
N ALA A 92 -8.58 -0.49 -10.61
CA ALA A 92 -7.64 -0.87 -9.54
C ALA A 92 -6.34 -1.45 -10.12
N LEU A 93 -6.42 -2.32 -11.14
CA LEU A 93 -5.24 -2.90 -11.80
C LEU A 93 -4.39 -1.84 -12.50
N THR A 94 -5.05 -0.90 -13.20
CA THR A 94 -4.36 0.19 -13.91
C THR A 94 -3.60 1.11 -12.95
N LEU A 95 -4.20 1.43 -11.81
CA LEU A 95 -3.62 2.34 -10.83
C LEU A 95 -2.61 1.66 -9.90
N ALA A 96 -2.72 0.35 -9.70
CA ALA A 96 -1.94 -0.36 -8.68
C ALA A 96 -0.43 -0.28 -8.92
N LEU A 97 0.04 -0.46 -10.14
CA LEU A 97 1.48 -0.42 -10.45
C LEU A 97 2.08 0.97 -10.22
N PRO A 98 1.54 2.07 -10.80
CA PRO A 98 2.05 3.42 -10.53
C PRO A 98 2.01 3.79 -9.05
N ILE A 99 0.90 3.49 -8.37
CA ILE A 99 0.73 3.77 -6.94
C ILE A 99 1.71 2.94 -6.11
N GLY A 100 1.92 1.68 -6.46
CA GLY A 100 2.87 0.81 -5.78
C GLY A 100 4.32 1.29 -5.88
N ILE A 101 4.72 1.78 -7.05
CA ILE A 101 6.06 2.36 -7.28
C ILE A 101 6.22 3.65 -6.47
N LEU A 102 5.26 4.57 -6.55
CA LEU A 102 5.28 5.82 -5.77
C LEU A 102 5.24 5.55 -4.28
N GLY A 103 4.40 4.63 -3.83
CA GLY A 103 4.30 4.22 -2.43
C GLY A 103 5.62 3.68 -1.89
N LEU A 104 6.33 2.87 -2.68
CA LEU A 104 7.65 2.37 -2.32
C LEU A 104 8.68 3.51 -2.19
N GLN A 105 8.67 4.48 -3.12
CA GLN A 105 9.60 5.61 -3.04
C GLN A 105 9.36 6.45 -1.79
N ILE A 106 8.09 6.75 -1.48
CA ILE A 106 7.71 7.48 -0.27
C ILE A 106 8.13 6.71 0.98
N LYS A 107 7.85 5.41 1.04
CA LYS A 107 8.28 4.54 2.13
C LYS A 107 9.80 4.60 2.32
N THR A 108 10.56 4.47 1.25
CA THR A 108 12.03 4.50 1.28
C THR A 108 12.55 5.84 1.80
N VAL A 109 11.97 6.95 1.33
CA VAL A 109 12.33 8.30 1.81
C VAL A 109 12.04 8.45 3.30
N LEU A 110 10.86 8.05 3.76
CA LEU A 110 10.51 8.10 5.19
C LEU A 110 11.49 7.27 6.04
N TYR A 111 11.84 6.06 5.60
CA TYR A 111 12.82 5.22 6.32
C TYR A 111 14.19 5.87 6.40
N ILE A 112 14.71 6.40 5.28
CA ILE A 112 16.03 7.05 5.24
C ILE A 112 16.07 8.26 6.16
N PHE A 113 15.04 9.12 6.10
CA PHE A 113 15.04 10.35 6.89
C PHE A 113 14.69 10.11 8.35
N ILE A 114 13.67 9.29 8.65
CA ILE A 114 13.20 9.11 10.03
C ILE A 114 14.12 8.15 10.79
N VAL A 115 14.27 6.92 10.28
CA VAL A 115 15.03 5.88 10.99
C VAL A 115 16.54 6.17 10.91
N GLY A 116 17.03 6.62 9.75
CA GLY A 116 18.45 6.92 9.55
C GLY A 116 19.01 8.00 10.49
N MET A 117 18.21 9.04 10.82
CA MET A 117 18.63 10.06 11.79
C MET A 117 18.90 9.52 13.19
N PHE A 118 18.25 8.42 13.57
CA PHE A 118 18.39 7.84 14.90
C PHE A 118 19.43 6.72 14.99
N ALA A 119 20.13 6.37 13.90
CA ALA A 119 21.12 5.29 13.89
C ALA A 119 22.19 5.47 14.98
N LYS A 120 22.81 6.66 15.05
CA LYS A 120 23.80 6.99 16.10
C LYS A 120 23.24 6.87 17.52
N LYS A 121 21.95 7.15 17.71
CA LYS A 121 21.31 7.02 19.00
C LYS A 121 21.15 5.55 19.42
N PHE A 122 20.83 4.68 18.45
CA PHE A 122 20.82 3.23 18.69
C PHE A 122 22.20 2.72 19.09
N ASP A 123 23.28 3.13 18.40
CA ASP A 123 24.65 2.74 18.73
C ASP A 123 25.04 3.17 20.15
N GLN A 124 24.70 4.40 20.54
CA GLN A 124 24.97 4.91 21.89
C GLN A 124 24.22 4.11 22.95
N LEU A 125 22.93 3.86 22.76
CA LEU A 125 22.11 3.09 23.70
C LEU A 125 22.60 1.63 23.82
N ALA A 126 23.05 1.05 22.72
CA ALA A 126 23.64 -0.29 22.69
C ALA A 126 24.96 -0.33 23.49
N ALA A 127 25.85 0.65 23.26
CA ALA A 127 27.12 0.75 24.01
C ALA A 127 26.90 0.95 25.52
N GLU A 128 25.80 1.62 25.91
CA GLU A 128 25.43 1.84 27.31
C GLU A 128 24.64 0.68 27.92
N GLY A 129 24.31 -0.37 27.16
CA GLY A 129 23.52 -1.53 27.62
C GLY A 129 22.07 -1.19 27.97
N LYS A 130 21.49 -0.13 27.37
CA LYS A 130 20.14 0.38 27.68
C LYS A 130 19.04 -0.30 26.85
N GLU A 131 18.87 -1.60 26.98
CA GLU A 131 17.93 -2.41 26.17
C GLU A 131 16.51 -1.85 26.15
N LYS A 132 15.95 -1.46 27.31
CA LYS A 132 14.59 -0.91 27.39
C LYS A 132 14.41 0.36 26.57
N GLN A 133 15.45 1.21 26.50
CA GLN A 133 15.39 2.44 25.71
C GLN A 133 15.52 2.16 24.21
N ILE A 134 16.28 1.13 23.83
CA ILE A 134 16.36 0.66 22.43
C ILE A 134 14.98 0.19 21.97
N VAL A 135 14.33 -0.65 22.78
CA VAL A 135 12.98 -1.16 22.46
C VAL A 135 11.96 -0.02 22.37
N ALA A 136 11.96 0.91 23.33
CA ALA A 136 11.06 2.06 23.31
C ALA A 136 11.29 2.96 22.10
N LEU A 137 12.54 3.20 21.72
CA LEU A 137 12.91 3.99 20.54
C LEU A 137 12.47 3.27 19.25
N HIS A 138 12.65 1.95 19.17
CA HIS A 138 12.23 1.13 18.04
C HIS A 138 10.73 1.23 17.80
N TYR A 139 9.90 0.98 18.82
CA TYR A 139 8.45 1.08 18.71
C TYR A 139 7.97 2.51 18.44
N GLY A 140 8.64 3.50 19.02
CA GLY A 140 8.34 4.91 18.76
C GLY A 140 8.59 5.29 17.32
N LEU A 141 9.73 4.91 16.75
CA LEU A 141 10.05 5.16 15.34
C LEU A 141 9.14 4.37 14.39
N TRP A 142 8.82 3.12 14.74
CA TRP A 142 7.83 2.33 14.00
C TRP A 142 6.49 3.08 13.92
N ALA A 143 5.96 3.53 15.06
CA ALA A 143 4.67 4.22 15.10
C ALA A 143 4.70 5.54 14.28
N VAL A 144 5.73 6.36 14.46
CA VAL A 144 5.89 7.62 13.70
C VAL A 144 5.96 7.36 12.20
N ASN A 145 6.80 6.40 11.78
CA ASN A 145 6.97 6.07 10.36
C ASN A 145 5.65 5.63 9.72
N TRP A 146 4.90 4.73 10.38
CA TRP A 146 3.66 4.20 9.83
C TRP A 146 2.48 5.16 9.93
N ILE A 147 2.43 6.03 10.93
CA ILE A 147 1.46 7.13 10.99
C ILE A 147 1.68 8.09 9.81
N LEU A 148 2.93 8.49 9.55
CA LEU A 148 3.24 9.36 8.42
C LEU A 148 2.94 8.70 7.07
N TYR A 149 3.27 7.41 6.93
CA TYR A 149 2.96 6.67 5.70
C TYR A 149 1.44 6.54 5.47
N SER A 150 0.68 6.26 6.52
CA SER A 150 -0.79 6.21 6.46
C SER A 150 -1.40 7.59 6.20
N LEU A 151 -0.77 8.65 6.70
CA LEU A 151 -1.17 10.03 6.40
C LEU A 151 -0.99 10.34 4.91
N VAL A 152 0.07 9.85 4.29
CA VAL A 152 0.26 10.00 2.83
C VAL A 152 -0.86 9.29 2.06
N ALA A 153 -1.25 8.08 2.47
CA ALA A 153 -2.38 7.37 1.88
C ALA A 153 -3.70 8.15 2.07
N PHE A 154 -3.92 8.70 3.27
CA PHE A 154 -5.08 9.54 3.57
C PHE A 154 -5.18 10.76 2.65
N LEU A 155 -4.07 11.51 2.53
CA LEU A 155 -4.01 12.70 1.66
C LEU A 155 -4.15 12.33 0.18
N GLY A 156 -3.54 11.22 -0.24
CA GLY A 156 -3.65 10.70 -1.59
C GLY A 156 -5.08 10.38 -1.99
N ILE A 157 -5.88 9.80 -1.09
CA ILE A 157 -7.29 9.52 -1.36
C ILE A 157 -8.14 10.79 -1.25
N LEU A 158 -7.84 11.67 -0.30
CA LEU A 158 -8.62 12.87 -0.08
C LEU A 158 -8.52 13.86 -1.24
N PHE A 159 -7.33 14.04 -1.80
CA PHE A 159 -7.06 14.99 -2.87
C PHE A 159 -6.87 14.33 -4.24
N GLY A 160 -6.68 13.01 -4.28
CA GLY A 160 -6.39 12.27 -5.50
C GLY A 160 -7.63 11.84 -6.29
N SER A 161 -8.82 11.84 -5.69
CA SER A 161 -10.05 11.36 -6.33
C SER A 161 -10.37 12.09 -7.62
N ASP A 162 -10.27 13.41 -7.61
CA ASP A 162 -10.58 14.24 -8.79
C ASP A 162 -9.51 14.09 -9.87
N ALA A 163 -8.23 14.03 -9.47
CA ALA A 163 -7.12 13.82 -10.39
C ALA A 163 -7.16 12.42 -11.03
N VAL A 164 -7.50 11.39 -10.26
CA VAL A 164 -7.66 10.01 -10.76
C VAL A 164 -8.86 9.92 -11.69
N SER A 165 -10.00 10.53 -11.34
CA SER A 165 -11.17 10.57 -12.22
C SER A 165 -10.83 11.23 -13.55
N ALA A 166 -10.21 12.41 -13.52
CA ALA A 166 -9.79 13.12 -14.73
C ALA A 166 -8.80 12.32 -15.58
N LEU A 167 -7.86 11.60 -14.93
CA LEU A 167 -6.92 10.71 -15.61
C LEU A 167 -7.64 9.56 -16.31
N LEU A 168 -8.58 8.90 -15.62
CA LEU A 168 -9.34 7.79 -16.19
C LEU A 168 -10.24 8.23 -17.33
N ASP A 169 -10.86 9.39 -17.22
CA ASP A 169 -11.71 9.96 -18.27
C ASP A 169 -10.90 10.42 -19.51
N ALA A 170 -9.60 10.68 -19.32
CA ALA A 170 -8.69 11.00 -20.41
C ALA A 170 -8.17 9.75 -21.16
N ILE A 171 -8.34 8.55 -20.59
CA ILE A 171 -7.91 7.30 -21.24
C ILE A 171 -8.95 6.88 -22.28
N PRO A 172 -8.57 6.74 -23.57
CA PRO A 172 -9.48 6.24 -24.59
C PRO A 172 -9.98 4.83 -24.31
N ASP A 173 -11.23 4.52 -24.68
CA ASP A 173 -11.85 3.21 -24.47
C ASP A 173 -11.03 2.05 -25.02
N VAL A 174 -10.33 2.25 -26.15
CA VAL A 174 -9.45 1.24 -26.74
C VAL A 174 -8.31 0.86 -25.80
N VAL A 175 -7.73 1.85 -25.11
CA VAL A 175 -6.65 1.64 -24.13
C VAL A 175 -7.22 0.97 -22.89
N MET A 176 -8.39 1.40 -22.42
CA MET A 176 -9.05 0.79 -21.25
C MET A 176 -9.38 -0.68 -21.51
N ASN A 177 -9.91 -1.01 -22.69
CA ASN A 177 -10.15 -2.40 -23.08
C ASN A 177 -8.85 -3.20 -23.16
N GLY A 178 -7.77 -2.60 -23.69
CA GLY A 178 -6.43 -3.20 -23.69
C GLY A 178 -5.92 -3.51 -22.28
N LEU A 179 -6.10 -2.58 -21.35
CA LEU A 179 -5.71 -2.75 -19.94
C LEU A 179 -6.53 -3.85 -19.25
N THR A 180 -7.82 -3.97 -19.57
CA THR A 180 -8.68 -5.05 -19.08
C THR A 180 -8.15 -6.41 -19.53
N VAL A 181 -7.82 -6.55 -20.81
CA VAL A 181 -7.23 -7.79 -21.37
C VAL A 181 -5.87 -8.07 -20.72
N CYS A 182 -5.00 -7.06 -20.61
CA CYS A 182 -3.71 -7.21 -19.95
C CYS A 182 -3.87 -7.61 -18.47
N GLY A 183 -4.82 -7.00 -17.76
CA GLY A 183 -5.13 -7.33 -16.37
C GLY A 183 -5.56 -8.79 -16.18
N GLY A 184 -6.27 -9.34 -17.16
CA GLY A 184 -6.61 -10.77 -17.19
C GLY A 184 -5.43 -11.71 -17.49
N LEU A 185 -4.42 -11.22 -18.22
CA LEU A 185 -3.23 -12.00 -18.58
C LEU A 185 -2.09 -11.90 -17.54
N LEU A 186 -1.99 -10.77 -16.83
CA LEU A 186 -0.94 -10.55 -15.81
C LEU A 186 -0.83 -11.67 -14.76
N PRO A 187 -1.92 -12.24 -14.23
CA PRO A 187 -1.85 -13.38 -13.34
C PRO A 187 -1.14 -14.60 -13.94
N ALA A 188 -1.32 -14.84 -15.25
CA ALA A 188 -0.68 -15.95 -15.94
C ALA A 188 0.82 -15.71 -16.18
N VAL A 189 1.25 -14.46 -16.26
CA VAL A 189 2.67 -14.09 -16.44
C VAL A 189 3.40 -14.02 -15.08
N GLY A 190 2.68 -13.73 -13.99
CA GLY A 190 3.24 -13.65 -12.63
C GLY A 190 3.46 -15.02 -11.97
N MET A 191 2.96 -16.07 -12.57
CA MET A 191 3.20 -17.48 -12.15
C MET A 191 4.37 -18.08 -12.91
#